data_c5288544b319f6e5ca985171b1780cc9
#
_entry.id   c5288544b319f6e5ca985171b1780cc9
#
_cell.length_a   1.000
_cell.length_b   1.000
_cell.length_c   1.000
_cell.angle_alpha   90.00
_cell.angle_beta   90.00
_cell.angle_gamma   90.00
#
_symmetry.space_group_name_H-M   'P 1'
#
loop_
_entity.id
_entity.type
_entity.pdbx_description
1 polymer ?
#
loop_
_entity_poly.entity_id
_entity_poly.type
_entity_poly.pdbx_seq_one_letter_code
_entity_poly.pdbx_strand_id
1 'polypeptide(L)'
;MSSFENLRIVDNFYQTSLFFPMPTVIISTLCEDGSTTLGPYSLIQPYYVAGKDYYAMLLSCRNSSNTAQNILRNGKCAINFIDDNPKTFKEAVKLSWPGDKPSDKMPKCKFKLEDGITQEETGELRPKVLTDAIEVIECTWVRELDGADKDKFYIF
;
A
#
# COMPACT_ATOMS: atom_id res chain seq x y z
N MET A 1 18.13 -32.82 -12.82
CA MET A 1 17.71 -32.91 -11.40
C MET A 1 17.73 -31.53 -10.84
N SER A 2 16.57 -30.98 -10.45
CA SER A 2 16.56 -29.73 -9.70
C SER A 2 17.08 -30.04 -8.30
N SER A 3 18.18 -29.44 -7.88
CA SER A 3 18.63 -29.49 -6.50
C SER A 3 17.94 -28.37 -5.74
N PHE A 4 17.22 -28.70 -4.70
CA PHE A 4 16.72 -27.71 -3.75
C PHE A 4 17.86 -27.35 -2.78
N GLU A 5 18.01 -26.07 -2.50
CA GLU A 5 18.95 -25.57 -1.51
C GLU A 5 18.20 -24.97 -0.33
N ASN A 6 18.79 -25.11 0.87
CA ASN A 6 18.24 -24.46 2.05
C ASN A 6 18.52 -22.96 1.99
N LEU A 7 17.46 -22.15 2.09
CA LEU A 7 17.59 -20.72 2.20
C LEU A 7 17.82 -20.31 3.66
N ARG A 8 18.78 -19.42 3.87
CA ARG A 8 18.97 -18.80 5.18
C ARG A 8 17.91 -17.70 5.35
N ILE A 9 17.12 -17.82 6.40
CA ILE A 9 16.23 -16.75 6.83
C ILE A 9 17.08 -15.67 7.50
N VAL A 10 16.98 -14.45 7.00
CA VAL A 10 17.65 -13.27 7.55
C VAL A 10 16.68 -12.44 8.39
N ASP A 11 17.19 -11.54 9.21
CA ASP A 11 16.38 -10.77 10.17
C ASP A 11 15.28 -9.92 9.54
N ASN A 12 15.42 -9.58 8.26
CA ASN A 12 14.44 -8.82 7.50
C ASN A 12 13.70 -9.64 6.42
N PHE A 13 13.59 -10.98 6.60
CA PHE A 13 12.97 -11.85 5.58
C PHE A 13 11.54 -11.39 5.19
N TYR A 14 10.79 -10.82 6.12
CA TYR A 14 9.45 -10.29 5.90
C TYR A 14 9.41 -9.08 4.94
N GLN A 15 10.55 -8.42 4.70
CA GLN A 15 10.69 -7.34 3.73
C GLN A 15 11.09 -7.85 2.35
N THR A 16 11.40 -9.13 2.24
CA THR A 16 11.81 -9.75 0.99
C THR A 16 10.67 -10.63 0.48
N SER A 17 10.24 -10.44 -0.74
CA SER A 17 9.31 -11.34 -1.40
C SER A 17 9.98 -12.62 -1.94
N LEU A 18 11.20 -12.90 -1.51
CA LEU A 18 11.96 -14.03 -1.99
C LEU A 18 11.31 -15.38 -1.65
N PHE A 19 10.68 -15.48 -0.47
CA PHE A 19 10.00 -16.69 -0.02
C PHE A 19 8.54 -16.76 -0.45
N PHE A 20 7.92 -15.61 -0.60
CA PHE A 20 6.51 -15.47 -0.97
C PHE A 20 6.39 -14.50 -2.12
N PRO A 21 6.02 -14.95 -3.31
CA PRO A 21 5.75 -14.04 -4.42
C PRO A 21 4.53 -13.18 -4.06
N MET A 22 4.80 -11.98 -3.60
CA MET A 22 3.78 -11.00 -3.25
C MET A 22 3.71 -9.92 -4.32
N PRO A 23 2.52 -9.47 -4.71
CA PRO A 23 2.39 -8.38 -5.66
C PRO A 23 2.99 -7.11 -5.07
N THR A 24 3.66 -6.32 -5.89
CA THR A 24 3.98 -4.93 -5.53
C THR A 24 2.77 -4.07 -5.88
N VAL A 25 2.25 -3.37 -4.88
CA VAL A 25 1.15 -2.44 -5.03
C VAL A 25 1.57 -1.03 -4.66
N ILE A 26 0.84 -0.04 -5.16
CA ILE A 26 0.98 1.36 -4.72
C ILE A 26 -0.23 1.70 -3.86
N ILE A 27 0.01 2.07 -2.62
CA ILE A 27 -1.04 2.54 -1.72
C ILE A 27 -1.18 4.04 -1.85
N SER A 28 -2.37 4.49 -2.21
CA SER A 28 -2.75 5.91 -2.22
C SER A 28 -3.39 6.28 -0.89
N THR A 29 -3.03 7.41 -0.31
CA THR A 29 -3.63 7.94 0.91
C THR A 29 -3.74 9.47 0.84
N LEU A 30 -4.63 10.06 1.66
CA LEU A 30 -4.80 11.51 1.75
C LEU A 30 -3.83 12.13 2.77
N CYS A 31 -3.13 13.15 2.36
CA CYS A 31 -2.38 14.05 3.23
C CYS A 31 -3.33 14.96 4.05
N GLU A 32 -2.78 15.74 4.97
CA GLU A 32 -3.55 16.70 5.78
C GLU A 32 -4.25 17.77 4.95
N ASP A 33 -3.62 18.19 3.87
CA ASP A 33 -4.15 19.18 2.93
C ASP A 33 -5.15 18.61 1.93
N GLY A 34 -5.50 17.32 2.05
CA GLY A 34 -6.39 16.63 1.13
C GLY A 34 -5.73 16.16 -0.17
N SER A 35 -4.46 16.45 -0.39
CA SER A 35 -3.73 15.93 -1.54
C SER A 35 -3.45 14.43 -1.40
N THR A 36 -3.29 13.74 -2.53
CA THR A 36 -2.94 12.32 -2.54
C THR A 36 -1.43 12.12 -2.49
N THR A 37 -0.99 11.19 -1.64
CA THR A 37 0.38 10.66 -1.65
C THR A 37 0.39 9.17 -1.92
N LEU A 38 1.50 8.68 -2.44
CA LEU A 38 1.70 7.30 -2.86
C LEU A 38 2.82 6.64 -2.07
N GLY A 39 2.69 5.33 -1.81
CA GLY A 39 3.74 4.51 -1.24
C GLY A 39 3.70 3.09 -1.78
N PRO A 40 4.83 2.49 -2.18
CA PRO A 40 4.88 1.10 -2.63
C PRO A 40 4.93 0.14 -1.43
N TYR A 41 4.19 -0.95 -1.55
CA TYR A 41 4.10 -2.01 -0.54
C TYR A 41 4.01 -3.38 -1.21
N SER A 42 4.47 -4.41 -0.48
CA SER A 42 4.29 -5.81 -0.85
C SER A 42 3.71 -6.65 0.27
N LEU A 43 3.71 -6.15 1.51
CA LEU A 43 3.13 -6.84 2.66
C LEU A 43 1.62 -6.55 2.74
N ILE A 44 0.90 -7.02 1.73
CA ILE A 44 -0.54 -6.88 1.59
C ILE A 44 -1.14 -8.20 1.12
N GLN A 45 -2.25 -8.60 1.71
CA GLN A 45 -2.93 -9.85 1.35
C GLN A 45 -4.42 -9.78 1.65
N PRO A 46 -5.24 -10.56 0.93
CA PRO A 46 -6.64 -10.74 1.25
C PRO A 46 -6.82 -11.32 2.65
N TYR A 47 -7.86 -10.89 3.35
CA TYR A 47 -8.22 -11.39 4.65
C TYR A 47 -9.72 -11.72 4.72
N TYR A 48 -10.03 -12.97 5.05
CA TYR A 48 -11.42 -13.39 5.22
C TYR A 48 -11.94 -13.01 6.62
N VAL A 49 -13.07 -12.29 6.64
CA VAL A 49 -13.74 -11.90 7.88
C VAL A 49 -15.04 -12.68 7.97
N ALA A 50 -15.04 -13.74 8.81
CA ALA A 50 -16.18 -14.60 8.99
C ALA A 50 -17.43 -13.84 9.48
N GLY A 51 -18.58 -14.11 8.86
CA GLY A 51 -19.87 -13.52 9.27
C GLY A 51 -20.03 -12.04 8.91
N LYS A 52 -19.21 -11.51 8.04
CA LYS A 52 -19.32 -10.16 7.48
C LYS A 52 -19.64 -10.24 5.98
N ASP A 53 -20.28 -9.21 5.46
CA ASP A 53 -20.67 -9.05 4.07
C ASP A 53 -19.71 -8.16 3.28
N TYR A 54 -18.48 -8.01 3.79
CA TYR A 54 -17.42 -7.26 3.11
C TYR A 54 -16.13 -8.07 3.00
N TYR A 55 -15.35 -7.76 1.99
CA TYR A 55 -13.99 -8.26 1.83
C TYR A 55 -13.00 -7.35 2.53
N ALA A 56 -11.93 -7.91 3.06
CA ALA A 56 -10.90 -7.17 3.75
C ALA A 56 -9.52 -7.45 3.15
N MET A 57 -8.63 -6.47 3.29
CA MET A 57 -7.21 -6.60 2.99
C MET A 57 -6.41 -6.34 4.27
N LEU A 58 -5.37 -7.12 4.50
CA LEU A 58 -4.37 -6.85 5.51
C LEU A 58 -3.23 -6.07 4.87
N LEU A 59 -2.88 -4.95 5.45
CA LEU A 59 -1.70 -4.18 5.09
C LEU A 59 -0.78 -4.07 6.30
N SER A 60 0.44 -4.59 6.19
CA SER A 60 1.48 -4.39 7.19
C SER A 60 2.40 -3.24 6.76
N CYS A 61 2.48 -2.21 7.58
CA CYS A 61 3.33 -1.05 7.29
C CYS A 61 3.97 -0.47 8.55
N ARG A 62 5.10 0.22 8.37
CA ARG A 62 5.76 0.91 9.50
C ARG A 62 4.82 1.97 10.06
N ASN A 63 4.71 2.01 11.40
CA ASN A 63 3.88 2.99 12.09
C ASN A 63 4.28 4.45 11.80
N SER A 64 5.57 4.71 11.55
CA SER A 64 6.09 6.03 11.19
C SER A 64 5.94 6.40 9.71
N SER A 65 5.37 5.51 8.87
CA SER A 65 5.19 5.81 7.45
C SER A 65 4.07 6.84 7.22
N ASN A 66 4.21 7.66 6.17
CA ASN A 66 3.14 8.55 5.76
C ASN A 66 1.82 7.79 5.50
N THR A 67 1.91 6.60 4.94
CA THR A 67 0.76 5.73 4.67
C THR A 67 0.02 5.38 5.95
N ALA A 68 0.72 4.87 6.97
CA ALA A 68 0.10 4.51 8.25
C ALA A 68 -0.54 5.73 8.92
N GLN A 69 0.18 6.85 9.01
CA GLN A 69 -0.33 8.06 9.64
C GLN A 69 -1.55 8.62 8.90
N ASN A 70 -1.55 8.55 7.58
CA ASN A 70 -2.66 9.00 6.76
C ASN A 70 -3.89 8.09 6.91
N ILE A 71 -3.71 6.76 6.94
CA ILE A 71 -4.82 5.81 7.16
C ILE A 71 -5.44 6.04 8.54
N LEU A 72 -4.63 6.17 9.59
CA LEU A 72 -5.13 6.44 10.94
C LEU A 72 -5.91 7.76 11.03
N ARG A 73 -5.48 8.77 10.29
CA ARG A 73 -6.13 10.10 10.32
C ARG A 73 -7.42 10.14 9.51
N ASN A 74 -7.41 9.56 8.31
CA ASN A 74 -8.51 9.73 7.34
C ASN A 74 -9.39 8.48 7.19
N GLY A 75 -8.91 7.32 7.62
CA GLY A 75 -9.64 6.06 7.50
C GLY A 75 -9.79 5.54 6.06
N LYS A 76 -9.05 6.09 5.09
CA LYS A 76 -9.24 5.77 3.67
C LYS A 76 -7.92 5.54 2.96
N CYS A 77 -7.91 4.55 2.07
CA CYS A 77 -6.81 4.33 1.15
C CYS A 77 -7.32 3.66 -0.14
N ALA A 78 -6.48 3.64 -1.15
CA ALA A 78 -6.68 2.81 -2.34
C ALA A 78 -5.45 1.95 -2.60
N ILE A 79 -5.67 0.71 -2.96
CA ILE A 79 -4.65 -0.27 -3.33
C ILE A 79 -4.63 -0.34 -4.84
N ASN A 80 -3.55 0.11 -5.45
CA ASN A 80 -3.39 0.09 -6.90
C ASN A 80 -2.41 -1.01 -7.28
N PHE A 81 -2.86 -2.02 -8.02
CA PHE A 81 -2.02 -3.08 -8.55
C PHE A 81 -1.34 -2.59 -9.83
N ILE A 82 -0.03 -2.66 -9.86
CA ILE A 82 0.79 -2.20 -10.99
C ILE A 82 1.24 -3.38 -11.85
N ASP A 83 1.53 -3.10 -13.12
CA ASP A 83 2.10 -4.07 -14.04
C ASP A 83 3.53 -4.49 -13.64
N ASP A 84 4.03 -5.56 -14.27
CA ASP A 84 5.38 -6.09 -14.06
C ASP A 84 6.46 -5.38 -14.92
N ASN A 85 6.12 -4.22 -15.49
CA ASN A 85 7.04 -3.48 -16.33
C ASN A 85 8.19 -2.89 -15.49
N PRO A 86 9.46 -3.13 -15.87
CA PRO A 86 10.62 -2.59 -15.15
C PRO A 86 10.65 -1.06 -15.01
N LYS A 87 9.99 -0.33 -15.91
CA LYS A 87 9.89 1.14 -15.80
C LYS A 87 8.93 1.54 -14.68
N THR A 88 7.79 0.84 -14.58
CA THR A 88 6.81 1.02 -13.51
C THR A 88 7.43 0.72 -12.14
N PHE A 89 8.16 -0.41 -12.03
CA PHE A 89 8.88 -0.73 -10.79
C PHE A 89 9.94 0.31 -10.41
N LYS A 90 10.72 0.81 -11.38
CA LYS A 90 11.69 1.89 -11.11
C LYS A 90 11.01 3.15 -10.58
N GLU A 91 9.84 3.47 -11.07
CA GLU A 91 9.07 4.62 -10.58
C GLU A 91 8.52 4.35 -9.18
N ALA A 92 7.99 3.15 -8.92
CA ALA A 92 7.54 2.73 -7.60
C ALA A 92 8.66 2.82 -6.54
N VAL A 93 9.86 2.34 -6.86
CA VAL A 93 11.03 2.40 -5.97
C VAL A 93 11.36 3.83 -5.54
N LYS A 94 11.23 4.82 -6.43
CA LYS A 94 11.48 6.24 -6.08
C LYS A 94 10.53 6.78 -5.01
N LEU A 95 9.35 6.18 -4.88
CA LEU A 95 8.36 6.55 -3.87
C LEU A 95 8.59 5.87 -2.51
N SER A 96 9.52 4.90 -2.45
CA SER A 96 9.75 4.05 -1.27
C SER A 96 10.72 4.63 -0.27
N TRP A 97 11.37 5.76 -0.55
CA TRP A 97 12.45 6.27 0.29
C TRP A 97 11.92 6.65 1.69
N PRO A 98 12.47 6.03 2.77
CA PRO A 98 12.02 6.31 4.13
C PRO A 98 12.29 7.76 4.52
N GLY A 99 11.30 8.41 5.11
CA GLY A 99 11.43 9.78 5.62
C GLY A 99 11.14 10.89 4.61
N ASP A 100 10.98 10.56 3.32
CA ASP A 100 10.59 11.56 2.32
C ASP A 100 9.18 12.06 2.60
N LYS A 101 9.04 13.38 2.68
CA LYS A 101 7.73 14.01 2.80
C LYS A 101 6.96 13.90 1.49
N PRO A 102 5.61 13.85 1.54
CA PRO A 102 4.79 13.88 0.35
C PRO A 102 5.11 15.05 -0.58
N SER A 103 5.36 16.24 -0.01
CA SER A 103 5.76 17.46 -0.74
C SER A 103 7.04 17.30 -1.56
N ASP A 104 7.93 16.41 -1.16
CA ASP A 104 9.25 16.26 -1.78
C ASP A 104 9.25 15.17 -2.86
N LYS A 105 8.45 14.13 -2.66
CA LYS A 105 8.38 12.98 -3.58
C LYS A 105 7.31 13.12 -4.65
N MET A 106 6.13 13.65 -4.32
CA MET A 106 5.02 13.72 -5.27
C MET A 106 5.28 14.61 -6.49
N PRO A 107 5.98 15.74 -6.41
CA PRO A 107 6.35 16.52 -7.59
C PRO A 107 7.27 15.77 -8.56
N LYS A 108 7.99 14.75 -8.11
CA LYS A 108 8.88 13.91 -8.91
C LYS A 108 8.22 12.63 -9.40
N CYS A 109 7.02 12.35 -8.92
CA CYS A 109 6.25 11.16 -9.26
C CYS A 109 5.75 11.26 -10.71
N LYS A 110 5.88 10.17 -11.45
CA LYS A 110 5.43 10.08 -12.84
C LYS A 110 4.14 9.31 -13.02
N PHE A 111 3.62 8.71 -11.95
CA PHE A 111 2.30 8.10 -12.00
C PHE A 111 1.23 9.16 -12.22
N LYS A 112 0.32 8.87 -13.12
CA LYS A 112 -0.87 9.70 -13.35
C LYS A 112 -1.96 9.28 -12.38
N LEU A 113 -2.69 10.26 -11.88
CA LEU A 113 -3.74 10.06 -10.90
C LEU A 113 -5.08 10.61 -11.41
N GLU A 114 -6.13 9.88 -11.12
CA GLU A 114 -7.52 10.27 -11.38
C GLU A 114 -8.38 10.02 -10.14
N ASP A 115 -9.60 10.52 -10.14
CA ASP A 115 -10.55 10.26 -9.06
C ASP A 115 -11.02 8.80 -9.15
N GLY A 116 -11.16 8.14 -7.99
CA GLY A 116 -11.68 6.78 -7.92
C GLY A 116 -13.19 6.76 -8.10
N ILE A 117 -13.74 5.58 -8.43
CA ILE A 117 -15.18 5.39 -8.68
C ILE A 117 -16.02 5.83 -7.48
N THR A 118 -15.61 5.47 -6.26
CA THR A 118 -16.36 5.86 -5.06
C THR A 118 -16.46 7.38 -4.89
N GLN A 119 -15.40 8.13 -5.21
CA GLN A 119 -15.44 9.59 -5.16
C GLN A 119 -16.34 10.17 -6.25
N GLU A 120 -16.29 9.62 -7.47
CA GLU A 120 -17.15 10.05 -8.57
C GLU A 120 -18.63 9.81 -8.27
N GLU A 121 -18.97 8.67 -7.68
CA GLU A 121 -20.34 8.30 -7.36
C GLU A 121 -20.92 9.03 -6.14
N THR A 122 -20.10 9.22 -5.10
CA THR A 122 -20.59 9.71 -3.80
C THR A 122 -20.24 11.17 -3.50
N GLY A 123 -19.26 11.75 -4.21
CA GLY A 123 -18.67 13.04 -3.90
C GLY A 123 -17.80 13.04 -2.62
N GLU A 124 -17.60 11.87 -2.00
CA GLU A 124 -16.76 11.75 -0.80
C GLU A 124 -15.28 11.89 -1.15
N LEU A 125 -14.57 12.79 -0.48
CA LEU A 125 -13.12 12.94 -0.72
C LEU A 125 -12.39 11.63 -0.38
N ARG A 126 -11.71 11.08 -1.38
CA ARG A 126 -10.90 9.87 -1.30
C ARG A 126 -9.53 10.11 -1.94
N PRO A 127 -8.51 9.30 -1.61
CA PRO A 127 -7.25 9.39 -2.32
C PRO A 127 -7.45 9.01 -3.79
N LYS A 128 -6.83 9.78 -4.68
CA LYS A 128 -6.81 9.48 -6.11
C LYS A 128 -6.16 8.12 -6.38
N VAL A 129 -6.57 7.50 -7.46
CA VAL A 129 -6.07 6.19 -7.91
C VAL A 129 -5.14 6.35 -9.12
N LEU A 130 -4.34 5.32 -9.40
CA LEU A 130 -3.48 5.33 -10.58
C LEU A 130 -4.31 5.06 -11.84
N THR A 131 -4.21 5.95 -12.83
CA THR A 131 -4.88 5.80 -14.13
C THR A 131 -4.49 4.52 -14.87
N ASP A 132 -3.23 4.10 -14.74
CA ASP A 132 -2.69 2.93 -15.43
C ASP A 132 -2.61 1.68 -14.51
N ALA A 133 -3.37 1.63 -13.41
CA ALA A 133 -3.44 0.44 -12.56
C ALA A 133 -4.13 -0.71 -13.29
N ILE A 134 -3.65 -1.96 -13.06
CA ILE A 134 -4.31 -3.17 -13.55
C ILE A 134 -5.64 -3.38 -12.83
N GLU A 135 -5.63 -3.10 -11.53
CA GLU A 135 -6.79 -3.21 -10.63
C GLU A 135 -6.64 -2.20 -9.52
N VAL A 136 -7.77 -1.69 -9.04
CA VAL A 136 -7.84 -0.79 -7.89
C VAL A 136 -8.84 -1.33 -6.89
N ILE A 137 -8.46 -1.37 -5.62
CA ILE A 137 -9.35 -1.66 -4.50
C ILE A 137 -9.40 -0.42 -3.60
N GLU A 138 -10.55 0.27 -3.58
CA GLU A 138 -10.77 1.39 -2.67
C GLU A 138 -11.19 0.85 -1.30
N CYS A 139 -10.45 1.24 -0.26
CA CYS A 139 -10.60 0.69 1.08
C CYS A 139 -10.99 1.74 2.10
N THR A 140 -11.76 1.28 3.09
CA THR A 140 -12.00 2.01 4.34
C THR A 140 -11.37 1.23 5.49
N TRP A 141 -10.63 1.90 6.34
CA TRP A 141 -10.01 1.30 7.51
C TRP A 141 -11.07 0.84 8.51
N VAL A 142 -10.96 -0.38 8.96
CA VAL A 142 -11.90 -0.98 9.93
C VAL A 142 -11.28 -1.01 11.32
N ARG A 143 -10.07 -1.56 11.43
CA ARG A 143 -9.35 -1.69 12.71
C ARG A 143 -7.90 -2.09 12.51
N GLU A 144 -7.09 -1.87 13.50
CA GLU A 144 -5.79 -2.50 13.66
C GLU A 144 -5.96 -3.93 14.21
N LEU A 145 -5.13 -4.85 13.75
CA LEU A 145 -5.05 -6.20 14.33
C LEU A 145 -3.99 -6.25 15.43
N ASP A 146 -4.34 -6.99 16.50
CA ASP A 146 -3.39 -7.28 17.57
C ASP A 146 -2.31 -8.27 17.11
N GLY A 147 -1.14 -8.21 17.73
CA GLY A 147 -0.04 -9.14 17.50
C GLY A 147 1.13 -8.58 16.69
N ALA A 148 1.01 -7.36 16.15
CA ALA A 148 2.16 -6.66 15.58
C ALA A 148 3.02 -6.03 16.69
N ASP A 149 4.30 -5.79 16.38
CA ASP A 149 5.16 -4.94 17.20
C ASP A 149 4.71 -3.48 17.02
N LYS A 150 3.80 -3.04 17.91
CA LYS A 150 3.13 -1.72 17.84
C LYS A 150 4.10 -0.55 17.86
N ASP A 151 5.33 -0.77 18.34
CA ASP A 151 6.36 0.26 18.33
C ASP A 151 6.98 0.45 16.94
N LYS A 152 6.77 -0.49 16.03
CA LYS A 152 7.39 -0.49 14.71
C LYS A 152 6.42 -0.65 13.54
N PHE A 153 5.38 -1.49 13.68
CA PHE A 153 4.48 -1.82 12.60
C PHE A 153 3.02 -1.83 13.04
N TYR A 154 2.16 -1.39 12.13
CA TYR A 154 0.72 -1.63 12.19
C TYR A 154 0.32 -2.67 11.16
N ILE A 155 -0.73 -3.43 11.49
CA ILE A 155 -1.46 -4.30 10.57
C ILE A 155 -2.88 -3.76 10.48
N PHE A 156 -3.24 -3.24 9.33
CA PHE A 156 -4.54 -2.66 9.05
C PHE A 156 -5.45 -3.63 8.28
#